data_0690295742a57181e177770d7581bffd
#
_entry.id   0690295742a57181e177770d7581bffd
#
_cell.length_a   1.000
_cell.length_b   1.000
_cell.length_c   1.000
_cell.angle_alpha   90.00
_cell.angle_beta   90.00
_cell.angle_gamma   90.00
#
_symmetry.space_group_name_H-M   'P 1'
#
loop_
_entity.id
_entity.type
_entity.pdbx_description
1 polymer ?
#
loop_
_entity_poly.entity_id
_entity_poly.type
_entity_poly.pdbx_seq_one_letter_code
_entity_poly.pdbx_strand_id
1 'polypeptide(L)'
;PYYRAVSDEVEMYEAAYEARMPVMLKGPTGCGKSRFVEYMAWKLQKPLITVACNEDMTASDLVGRYLLDINGTRWQDGPLTVAARIGAICYLDEVVEARQDTTVVIHPLTDHRRVLPLEKKGELVQAHPDFQIVISYNPGYQSLMKDLKQSTKQRFGGLDFSYPESDVETEIVAHEGDVETEIADKLVRIAERSRNLKGHGLDEGMSTRLLVYAAQLVGKGVDPMAACQMALVTPLTDDPDMRDTLSAAVNTYF
;
A
#
# COMPACT_ATOMS: atom_id res chain seq x y z
N PRO A 1 -7.64 -13.30 4.01
CA PRO A 1 -7.44 -12.03 4.70
C PRO A 1 -8.78 -11.31 4.87
N TYR A 2 -8.97 -10.62 6.01
CA TYR A 2 -10.15 -9.78 6.23
C TYR A 2 -10.00 -8.47 5.45
N TYR A 3 -11.03 -8.10 4.73
CA TYR A 3 -11.14 -6.81 4.05
C TYR A 3 -12.60 -6.38 4.00
N ARG A 4 -12.88 -5.15 4.40
CA ARG A 4 -14.21 -4.55 4.32
C ARG A 4 -14.20 -3.54 3.19
N ALA A 5 -14.96 -3.82 2.14
CA ALA A 5 -15.10 -2.90 1.02
C ALA A 5 -15.74 -1.57 1.47
N VAL A 6 -15.20 -0.47 0.98
CA VAL A 6 -15.64 0.89 1.31
C VAL A 6 -16.57 1.43 0.22
N SER A 7 -16.38 0.99 -1.02
CA SER A 7 -17.16 1.38 -2.19
C SER A 7 -17.22 0.21 -3.19
N ASP A 8 -17.05 0.50 -4.46
CA ASP A 8 -17.06 -0.45 -5.58
C ASP A 8 -15.67 -0.95 -6.00
N GLU A 9 -14.64 -0.67 -5.19
CA GLU A 9 -13.23 -0.97 -5.53
C GLU A 9 -12.99 -2.45 -5.82
N VAL A 10 -13.72 -3.36 -5.16
CA VAL A 10 -13.62 -4.80 -5.38
C VAL A 10 -14.14 -5.18 -6.76
N GLU A 11 -15.34 -4.70 -7.12
CA GLU A 11 -15.97 -4.96 -8.42
C GLU A 11 -15.14 -4.34 -9.56
N MET A 12 -14.69 -3.10 -9.38
CA MET A 12 -13.86 -2.41 -10.35
C MET A 12 -12.52 -3.11 -10.59
N TYR A 13 -11.91 -3.63 -9.52
CA TYR A 13 -10.67 -4.38 -9.65
C TYR A 13 -10.87 -5.71 -10.37
N GLU A 14 -11.94 -6.44 -10.07
CA GLU A 14 -12.29 -7.69 -10.78
C GLU A 14 -12.46 -7.45 -12.28
N ALA A 15 -13.21 -6.41 -12.65
CA ALA A 15 -13.38 -6.02 -14.05
C ALA A 15 -12.05 -5.63 -14.72
N ALA A 16 -11.19 -4.88 -14.02
CA ALA A 16 -9.86 -4.52 -14.50
C ALA A 16 -8.96 -5.76 -14.68
N TYR A 17 -9.05 -6.74 -13.77
CA TYR A 17 -8.31 -7.98 -13.87
C TYR A 17 -8.73 -8.80 -15.10
N GLU A 18 -10.04 -8.97 -15.32
CA GLU A 18 -10.58 -9.66 -16.50
C GLU A 18 -10.18 -8.96 -17.81
N ALA A 19 -10.17 -7.63 -17.80
CA ALA A 19 -9.71 -6.81 -18.92
C ALA A 19 -8.17 -6.79 -19.08
N ARG A 20 -7.42 -7.45 -18.20
CA ARG A 20 -5.95 -7.43 -18.14
C ARG A 20 -5.37 -6.02 -18.05
N MET A 21 -6.10 -5.14 -17.40
CA MET A 21 -5.72 -3.74 -17.20
C MET A 21 -4.78 -3.62 -16.01
N PRO A 22 -3.64 -2.93 -16.13
CA PRO A 22 -2.83 -2.59 -14.97
C PRO A 22 -3.56 -1.58 -14.07
N VAL A 23 -3.39 -1.72 -12.76
CA VAL A 23 -4.13 -0.93 -11.76
C VAL A 23 -3.19 -0.10 -10.91
N MET A 24 -3.59 1.14 -10.64
CA MET A 24 -2.91 2.09 -9.77
C MET A 24 -3.80 2.45 -8.59
N LEU A 25 -3.30 2.19 -7.37
CA LEU A 25 -3.97 2.51 -6.11
C LEU A 25 -3.42 3.83 -5.57
N LYS A 26 -4.27 4.83 -5.42
CA LYS A 26 -3.90 6.13 -4.87
C LYS A 26 -4.57 6.34 -3.52
N GLY A 27 -3.87 6.89 -2.57
CA GLY A 27 -4.47 7.23 -1.28
C GLY A 27 -3.45 7.38 -0.16
N PRO A 28 -3.89 7.88 1.00
CA PRO A 28 -3.02 8.15 2.12
C PRO A 28 -2.37 6.88 2.68
N THR A 29 -1.35 7.07 3.50
CA THR A 29 -0.68 5.97 4.20
C THR A 29 -1.64 5.29 5.17
N GLY A 30 -1.62 3.95 5.20
CA GLY A 30 -2.41 3.17 6.16
C GLY A 30 -3.93 3.16 5.94
N CYS A 31 -4.43 3.52 4.74
CA CYS A 31 -5.84 3.43 4.38
C CYS A 31 -6.28 2.06 3.82
N GLY A 32 -5.39 1.05 3.82
CA GLY A 32 -5.76 -0.31 3.45
C GLY A 32 -5.37 -0.78 2.05
N LYS A 33 -4.62 -0.02 1.25
CA LYS A 33 -4.22 -0.39 -0.13
C LYS A 33 -3.58 -1.78 -0.22
N SER A 34 -2.58 -2.07 0.60
CA SER A 34 -1.87 -3.36 0.57
C SER A 34 -2.78 -4.50 1.02
N ARG A 35 -3.62 -4.28 2.03
CA ARG A 35 -4.62 -5.25 2.49
C ARG A 35 -5.64 -5.56 1.39
N PHE A 36 -6.05 -4.54 0.63
CA PHE A 36 -6.93 -4.72 -0.53
C PHE A 36 -6.28 -5.63 -1.58
N VAL A 37 -5.02 -5.41 -1.94
CA VAL A 37 -4.33 -6.26 -2.92
C VAL A 37 -4.20 -7.71 -2.43
N GLU A 38 -3.86 -7.91 -1.15
CA GLU A 38 -3.84 -9.25 -0.53
C GLU A 38 -5.21 -9.94 -0.61
N TYR A 39 -6.28 -9.20 -0.30
CA TYR A 39 -7.64 -9.70 -0.39
C TYR A 39 -8.03 -10.07 -1.83
N MET A 40 -7.71 -9.22 -2.81
CA MET A 40 -8.01 -9.49 -4.22
C MET A 40 -7.22 -10.69 -4.77
N ALA A 41 -5.95 -10.80 -4.41
CA ALA A 41 -5.15 -11.98 -4.77
C ALA A 41 -5.76 -13.28 -4.20
N TRP A 42 -6.18 -13.26 -2.95
CA TRP A 42 -6.88 -14.38 -2.33
C TRP A 42 -8.23 -14.68 -3.01
N LYS A 43 -9.04 -13.65 -3.25
CA LYS A 43 -10.38 -13.77 -3.88
C LYS A 43 -10.28 -14.35 -5.29
N LEU A 44 -9.31 -13.89 -6.08
CA LEU A 44 -9.04 -14.37 -7.43
C LEU A 44 -8.24 -15.66 -7.47
N GLN A 45 -7.80 -16.17 -6.31
CA GLN A 45 -6.95 -17.37 -6.19
C GLN A 45 -5.67 -17.28 -7.05
N LYS A 46 -5.03 -16.11 -7.04
CA LYS A 46 -3.79 -15.84 -7.76
C LYS A 46 -2.63 -15.62 -6.80
N PRO A 47 -1.41 -16.06 -7.17
CA PRO A 47 -0.23 -15.73 -6.40
C PRO A 47 -0.02 -14.22 -6.35
N LEU A 48 0.45 -13.73 -5.21
CA LEU A 48 0.83 -12.34 -5.01
C LEU A 48 2.33 -12.23 -4.79
N ILE A 49 2.97 -11.36 -5.54
CA ILE A 49 4.36 -10.98 -5.35
C ILE A 49 4.39 -9.49 -5.05
N THR A 50 4.72 -9.14 -3.82
CA THR A 50 4.80 -7.74 -3.35
C THR A 50 6.26 -7.30 -3.33
N VAL A 51 6.51 -6.11 -3.87
CA VAL A 51 7.81 -5.44 -3.87
C VAL A 51 7.65 -4.07 -3.23
N ALA A 52 8.30 -3.86 -2.09
CA ALA A 52 8.40 -2.53 -1.47
C ALA A 52 9.46 -1.72 -2.22
N CYS A 53 9.03 -0.68 -2.91
CA CYS A 53 9.92 0.17 -3.69
C CYS A 53 10.69 1.15 -2.80
N ASN A 54 11.95 1.41 -3.14
CA ASN A 54 12.81 2.37 -2.46
C ASN A 54 13.84 2.99 -3.42
N GLU A 55 14.55 4.02 -2.96
CA GLU A 55 15.51 4.78 -3.78
C GLU A 55 16.73 3.97 -4.23
N ASP A 56 17.11 2.93 -3.49
CA ASP A 56 18.29 2.10 -3.81
C ASP A 56 17.96 1.03 -4.84
N MET A 57 16.68 0.80 -5.11
CA MET A 57 16.20 -0.20 -6.04
C MET A 57 16.60 0.15 -7.48
N THR A 58 17.18 -0.82 -8.17
CA THR A 58 17.52 -0.74 -9.59
C THR A 58 16.57 -1.59 -10.44
N ALA A 59 16.54 -1.37 -11.75
CA ALA A 59 15.80 -2.22 -12.68
C ALA A 59 16.21 -3.71 -12.56
N SER A 60 17.49 -3.99 -12.27
CA SER A 60 17.98 -5.37 -12.07
C SER A 60 17.37 -6.05 -10.84
N ASP A 61 16.99 -5.32 -9.82
CA ASP A 61 16.33 -5.89 -8.64
C ASP A 61 14.90 -6.34 -8.95
N LEU A 62 14.24 -5.67 -9.90
CA LEU A 62 12.91 -6.08 -10.39
C LEU A 62 12.97 -7.20 -11.44
N VAL A 63 13.88 -7.05 -12.40
CA VAL A 63 13.92 -7.90 -13.61
C VAL A 63 14.75 -9.14 -13.41
N GLY A 64 15.90 -9.02 -12.76
CA GLY A 64 16.83 -10.10 -12.53
C GLY A 64 18.27 -9.72 -12.84
N ARG A 65 19.18 -10.58 -12.42
CA ARG A 65 20.63 -10.36 -12.54
C ARG A 65 21.39 -11.66 -12.63
N TYR A 66 22.61 -11.57 -13.13
CA TYR A 66 23.58 -12.66 -13.05
C TYR A 66 24.17 -12.71 -11.64
N LEU A 67 24.22 -13.88 -11.07
CA LEU A 67 24.93 -14.19 -9.83
C LEU A 67 26.18 -15.02 -10.18
N LEU A 68 27.28 -14.69 -9.52
CA LEU A 68 28.50 -15.47 -9.57
C LEU A 68 28.53 -16.41 -8.36
N ASP A 69 28.66 -17.68 -8.58
CA ASP A 69 28.88 -18.70 -7.55
C ASP A 69 30.08 -19.59 -7.88
N ILE A 70 30.34 -20.59 -7.04
CA ILE A 70 31.48 -21.51 -7.22
C ILE A 70 31.42 -22.35 -8.51
N ASN A 71 30.24 -22.47 -9.12
CA ASN A 71 30.00 -23.21 -10.35
C ASN A 71 29.94 -22.32 -11.60
N GLY A 72 30.15 -21.02 -11.43
CA GLY A 72 30.14 -20.03 -12.52
C GLY A 72 29.03 -19.00 -12.38
N THR A 73 28.66 -18.40 -13.52
CA THR A 73 27.64 -17.35 -13.57
C THR A 73 26.27 -17.94 -13.92
N ARG A 74 25.26 -17.69 -13.09
CA ARG A 74 23.87 -18.07 -13.36
C ARG A 74 22.95 -16.86 -13.32
N TRP A 75 21.92 -16.89 -14.15
CA TRP A 75 20.85 -15.91 -14.11
C TRP A 75 19.88 -16.20 -12.97
N GLN A 76 19.44 -15.16 -12.28
CA GLN A 76 18.34 -15.21 -11.31
C GLN A 76 17.25 -14.21 -11.72
N ASP A 77 16.05 -14.70 -11.96
CA ASP A 77 14.89 -13.85 -12.22
C ASP A 77 14.58 -12.98 -10.99
N GLY A 78 14.28 -11.72 -11.23
CA GLY A 78 13.73 -10.82 -10.22
C GLY A 78 12.23 -11.03 -10.02
N PRO A 79 11.64 -10.39 -8.98
CA PRO A 79 10.24 -10.60 -8.62
C PRO A 79 9.25 -10.26 -9.73
N LEU A 80 9.50 -9.23 -10.51
CA LEU A 80 8.67 -8.85 -11.66
C LEU A 80 8.69 -9.93 -12.76
N THR A 81 9.87 -10.48 -13.05
CA THR A 81 10.02 -11.55 -14.05
C THR A 81 9.34 -12.82 -13.58
N VAL A 82 9.53 -13.20 -12.31
CA VAL A 82 8.84 -14.34 -11.73
C VAL A 82 7.33 -14.17 -11.84
N ALA A 83 6.79 -13.01 -11.43
CA ALA A 83 5.36 -12.72 -11.52
C ALA A 83 4.83 -12.82 -12.95
N ALA A 84 5.56 -12.23 -13.91
CA ALA A 84 5.17 -12.28 -15.32
C ALA A 84 5.14 -13.70 -15.89
N ARG A 85 6.06 -14.57 -15.47
CA ARG A 85 6.13 -15.97 -15.95
C ARG A 85 5.01 -16.85 -15.37
N ILE A 86 4.71 -16.70 -14.06
CA ILE A 86 3.76 -17.61 -13.38
C ILE A 86 2.32 -17.11 -13.37
N GLY A 87 2.06 -15.89 -13.88
CA GLY A 87 0.72 -15.29 -13.86
C GLY A 87 0.30 -14.76 -12.49
N ALA A 88 1.25 -14.28 -11.72
CA ALA A 88 0.97 -13.65 -10.43
C ALA A 88 0.49 -12.20 -10.57
N ILE A 89 -0.17 -11.70 -9.52
CA ILE A 89 -0.36 -10.28 -9.30
C ILE A 89 0.97 -9.75 -8.75
N CYS A 90 1.60 -8.82 -9.47
CA CYS A 90 2.82 -8.15 -9.05
C CYS A 90 2.45 -6.78 -8.48
N TYR A 91 2.62 -6.62 -7.18
CA TYR A 91 2.30 -5.39 -6.48
C TYR A 91 3.57 -4.61 -6.14
N LEU A 92 3.74 -3.45 -6.78
CA LEU A 92 4.81 -2.51 -6.50
C LEU A 92 4.29 -1.46 -5.52
N ASP A 93 4.62 -1.63 -4.24
CA ASP A 93 4.17 -0.74 -3.18
C ASP A 93 5.06 0.50 -3.11
N GLU A 94 4.43 1.67 -2.97
CA GLU A 94 5.10 2.97 -2.92
C GLU A 94 6.03 3.22 -4.13
N VAL A 95 5.53 2.97 -5.33
CA VAL A 95 6.32 2.99 -6.59
C VAL A 95 7.04 4.31 -6.85
N VAL A 96 6.57 5.43 -6.30
CA VAL A 96 7.21 6.76 -6.39
C VAL A 96 8.53 6.84 -5.62
N GLU A 97 8.77 5.95 -4.66
CA GLU A 97 10.02 5.89 -3.93
C GLU A 97 11.15 5.26 -4.77
N ALA A 98 10.82 4.48 -5.80
CA ALA A 98 11.80 3.97 -6.73
C ALA A 98 12.30 5.08 -7.68
N ARG A 99 13.51 4.91 -8.18
CA ARG A 99 14.08 5.80 -9.18
C ARG A 99 13.25 5.74 -10.47
N GLN A 100 13.15 6.87 -11.17
CA GLN A 100 12.36 6.97 -12.40
C GLN A 100 12.83 6.02 -13.52
N ASP A 101 14.14 5.76 -13.61
CA ASP A 101 14.69 4.79 -14.56
C ASP A 101 14.27 3.35 -14.24
N THR A 102 14.09 3.02 -12.97
CA THR A 102 13.58 1.73 -12.52
C THR A 102 12.11 1.53 -12.91
N THR A 103 11.28 2.59 -12.82
CA THR A 103 9.85 2.48 -13.14
C THR A 103 9.58 2.31 -14.64
N VAL A 104 10.48 2.70 -15.52
CA VAL A 104 10.32 2.55 -16.97
C VAL A 104 10.32 1.09 -17.42
N VAL A 105 10.97 0.20 -16.66
CA VAL A 105 11.06 -1.23 -17.01
C VAL A 105 9.69 -1.93 -17.04
N ILE A 106 8.69 -1.38 -16.35
CA ILE A 106 7.33 -1.95 -16.35
C ILE A 106 6.50 -1.58 -17.58
N HIS A 107 6.88 -0.55 -18.33
CA HIS A 107 6.06 -0.01 -19.43
C HIS A 107 5.65 -1.04 -20.49
N PRO A 108 6.55 -1.92 -20.99
CA PRO A 108 6.15 -2.92 -22.00
C PRO A 108 5.17 -3.98 -21.47
N LEU A 109 5.06 -4.13 -20.15
CA LEU A 109 4.07 -5.01 -19.51
C LEU A 109 2.70 -4.36 -19.37
N THR A 110 2.62 -3.03 -19.49
CA THR A 110 1.40 -2.25 -19.28
C THR A 110 0.67 -1.89 -20.58
N ASP A 111 1.17 -2.33 -21.72
CA ASP A 111 0.51 -2.15 -23.00
C ASP A 111 0.11 -3.49 -23.66
N HIS A 112 -0.46 -3.44 -24.85
CA HIS A 112 -0.97 -4.61 -25.57
C HIS A 112 0.09 -5.68 -25.84
N ARG A 113 1.38 -5.34 -25.82
CA ARG A 113 2.50 -6.28 -26.04
C ARG A 113 2.65 -7.25 -24.89
N ARG A 114 2.43 -6.80 -23.66
CA ARG A 114 2.56 -7.60 -22.43
C ARG A 114 3.86 -8.40 -22.38
N VAL A 115 4.98 -7.72 -22.64
CA VAL A 115 6.31 -8.33 -22.69
C VAL A 115 7.25 -7.67 -21.67
N LEU A 116 8.22 -8.46 -21.21
CA LEU A 116 9.31 -7.97 -20.35
C LEU A 116 10.65 -8.31 -20.99
N PRO A 117 11.39 -7.31 -21.49
CA PRO A 117 12.73 -7.51 -22.01
C PRO A 117 13.72 -7.80 -20.88
N LEU A 118 14.42 -8.92 -20.95
CA LEU A 118 15.57 -9.23 -20.09
C LEU A 118 16.84 -8.93 -20.88
N GLU A 119 17.17 -7.65 -21.03
CA GLU A 119 18.24 -7.17 -21.90
C GLU A 119 19.58 -7.85 -21.62
N LYS A 120 19.97 -7.94 -20.34
CA LYS A 120 21.22 -8.58 -19.92
C LYS A 120 21.27 -10.09 -20.21
N LYS A 121 20.12 -10.72 -20.29
CA LYS A 121 19.99 -12.16 -20.59
C LYS A 121 19.79 -12.43 -22.09
N GLY A 122 19.37 -11.42 -22.85
CA GLY A 122 18.99 -11.58 -24.26
C GLY A 122 17.69 -12.35 -24.46
N GLU A 123 16.76 -12.24 -23.51
CA GLU A 123 15.45 -12.95 -23.54
C GLU A 123 14.31 -11.93 -23.53
N LEU A 124 13.23 -12.25 -24.25
CA LEU A 124 11.97 -11.52 -24.18
C LEU A 124 10.92 -12.42 -23.51
N VAL A 125 10.48 -12.06 -22.32
CA VAL A 125 9.46 -12.80 -21.59
C VAL A 125 8.08 -12.31 -21.99
N GLN A 126 7.26 -13.22 -22.54
CA GLN A 126 5.83 -12.97 -22.74
C GLN A 126 5.12 -13.17 -21.39
N ALA A 127 4.40 -12.14 -20.93
CA ALA A 127 3.65 -12.26 -19.69
C ALA A 127 2.54 -13.31 -19.80
N HIS A 128 2.40 -14.11 -18.75
CA HIS A 128 1.30 -15.06 -18.62
C HIS A 128 -0.05 -14.35 -18.74
N PRO A 129 -1.10 -14.97 -19.31
CA PRO A 129 -2.43 -14.38 -19.42
C PRO A 129 -2.99 -13.83 -18.09
N ASP A 130 -2.74 -14.52 -17.00
CA ASP A 130 -3.20 -14.15 -15.66
C ASP A 130 -2.35 -13.07 -14.95
N PHE A 131 -1.21 -12.71 -15.53
CA PHE A 131 -0.35 -11.68 -14.94
C PHE A 131 -1.05 -10.33 -14.90
N GLN A 132 -1.00 -9.68 -13.74
CA GLN A 132 -1.40 -8.28 -13.58
C GLN A 132 -0.35 -7.52 -12.78
N ILE A 133 -0.09 -6.28 -13.17
CA ILE A 133 0.73 -5.36 -12.41
C ILE A 133 -0.17 -4.36 -11.67
N VAL A 134 0.12 -4.18 -10.39
CA VAL A 134 -0.53 -3.21 -9.51
C VAL A 134 0.53 -2.31 -8.93
N ILE A 135 0.31 -1.01 -8.93
CA ILE A 135 1.19 -0.04 -8.27
C ILE A 135 0.42 0.74 -7.23
N SER A 136 1.10 1.23 -6.20
CA SER A 136 0.50 2.16 -5.24
C SER A 136 1.37 3.39 -5.06
N TYR A 137 0.73 4.49 -4.71
CA TYR A 137 1.41 5.67 -4.22
C TYR A 137 0.48 6.59 -3.41
N ASN A 138 1.09 7.45 -2.61
CA ASN A 138 0.39 8.47 -1.84
C ASN A 138 0.60 9.85 -2.50
N PRO A 139 -0.43 10.45 -3.11
CA PRO A 139 -0.30 11.74 -3.77
C PRO A 139 -0.04 12.91 -2.81
N GLY A 140 -0.25 12.75 -1.51
CA GLY A 140 -0.09 13.81 -0.50
C GLY A 140 1.35 14.01 0.01
N TYR A 141 2.24 13.05 -0.19
CA TYR A 141 3.63 13.08 0.29
C TYR A 141 4.66 13.58 -0.73
N GLN A 142 4.19 13.97 -1.91
CA GLN A 142 5.13 14.25 -2.99
C GLN A 142 5.74 15.64 -2.84
N SER A 143 7.04 15.68 -2.60
CA SER A 143 7.83 16.82 -3.04
C SER A 143 7.68 16.93 -4.57
N LEU A 144 7.71 18.13 -5.12
CA LEU A 144 7.65 18.40 -6.57
C LEU A 144 8.65 17.57 -7.42
N MET A 145 9.57 16.86 -6.76
CA MET A 145 10.63 16.05 -7.39
C MET A 145 10.32 14.54 -7.44
N LYS A 146 9.34 14.05 -6.67
CA LYS A 146 8.99 12.61 -6.60
C LYS A 146 7.54 12.37 -7.01
N ASP A 147 7.21 12.57 -8.28
CA ASP A 147 5.92 12.17 -8.84
C ASP A 147 6.11 11.21 -10.02
N LEU A 148 5.12 10.35 -10.25
CA LEU A 148 5.09 9.51 -11.44
C LEU A 148 4.96 10.39 -12.69
N LYS A 149 5.77 10.09 -13.70
CA LYS A 149 5.62 10.70 -15.01
C LYS A 149 4.21 10.48 -15.56
N GLN A 150 3.67 11.48 -16.23
CA GLN A 150 2.35 11.39 -16.85
C GLN A 150 2.25 10.21 -17.81
N SER A 151 3.34 9.90 -18.53
CA SER A 151 3.44 8.71 -19.39
C SER A 151 3.29 7.39 -18.66
N THR A 152 3.67 7.32 -17.39
CA THR A 152 3.46 6.15 -16.53
C THR A 152 2.02 6.12 -16.02
N LYS A 153 1.51 7.25 -15.49
CA LYS A 153 0.14 7.34 -14.95
C LYS A 153 -0.92 6.94 -16.00
N GLN A 154 -0.78 7.37 -17.23
CA GLN A 154 -1.74 7.09 -18.30
C GLN A 154 -1.77 5.64 -18.79
N ARG A 155 -0.91 4.77 -18.22
CA ARG A 155 -0.90 3.33 -18.52
C ARG A 155 -1.74 2.50 -17.56
N PHE A 156 -2.28 3.10 -16.51
CA PHE A 156 -2.98 2.42 -15.42
C PHE A 156 -4.42 2.90 -15.29
N GLY A 157 -5.32 1.98 -14.99
CA GLY A 157 -6.59 2.31 -14.38
C GLY A 157 -6.37 2.75 -12.94
N GLY A 158 -7.02 3.81 -12.48
CA GLY A 158 -6.82 4.36 -11.15
C GLY A 158 -7.98 4.02 -10.21
N LEU A 159 -7.67 3.57 -8.99
CA LEU A 159 -8.58 3.45 -7.86
C LEU A 159 -8.12 4.40 -6.76
N ASP A 160 -9.02 5.29 -6.34
CA ASP A 160 -8.75 6.23 -5.27
C ASP A 160 -9.18 5.63 -3.92
N PHE A 161 -8.25 5.60 -2.98
CA PHE A 161 -8.45 5.16 -1.61
C PHE A 161 -8.47 6.36 -0.67
N SER A 162 -9.37 6.32 0.28
CA SER A 162 -9.44 7.24 1.41
C SER A 162 -9.54 6.45 2.71
N TYR A 163 -9.50 7.13 3.85
CA TYR A 163 -9.90 6.49 5.08
C TYR A 163 -11.39 6.15 5.00
N PRO A 164 -11.82 4.99 5.54
CA PRO A 164 -13.22 4.60 5.52
C PRO A 164 -14.11 5.61 6.27
N GLU A 165 -15.40 5.62 5.96
CA GLU A 165 -16.39 6.31 6.77
C GLU A 165 -16.41 5.74 8.19
N SER A 166 -16.85 6.55 9.15
CA SER A 166 -16.71 6.30 10.59
C SER A 166 -17.27 4.94 11.05
N ASP A 167 -18.40 4.55 10.53
CA ASP A 167 -19.08 3.28 10.86
C ASP A 167 -18.29 2.07 10.31
N VAL A 168 -17.83 2.16 9.08
CA VAL A 168 -17.01 1.11 8.43
C VAL A 168 -15.64 1.02 9.10
N GLU A 169 -15.02 2.15 9.41
CA GLU A 169 -13.71 2.17 10.08
C GLU A 169 -13.81 1.58 11.49
N THR A 170 -14.91 1.88 12.22
CA THR A 170 -15.20 1.29 13.54
C THR A 170 -15.32 -0.23 13.44
N GLU A 171 -16.01 -0.75 12.43
CA GLU A 171 -16.12 -2.20 12.19
C GLU A 171 -14.73 -2.82 11.96
N ILE A 172 -13.91 -2.19 11.12
CA ILE A 172 -12.54 -2.67 10.81
C ILE A 172 -11.67 -2.68 12.07
N VAL A 173 -11.69 -1.59 12.84
CA VAL A 173 -10.85 -1.44 14.04
C VAL A 173 -11.28 -2.43 15.12
N ALA A 174 -12.60 -2.63 15.32
CA ALA A 174 -13.12 -3.60 16.27
C ALA A 174 -12.71 -5.04 15.90
N HIS A 175 -12.83 -5.41 14.62
CA HIS A 175 -12.49 -6.73 14.13
C HIS A 175 -10.97 -7.01 14.19
N GLU A 176 -10.15 -6.09 13.65
CA GLU A 176 -8.70 -6.28 13.57
C GLU A 176 -7.99 -6.08 14.93
N GLY A 177 -8.61 -5.30 15.80
CA GLY A 177 -8.10 -5.02 17.15
C GLY A 177 -8.56 -6.03 18.21
N ASP A 178 -9.56 -6.85 17.88
CA ASP A 178 -10.23 -7.76 18.84
C ASP A 178 -10.73 -7.03 20.09
N VAL A 179 -11.45 -5.93 19.87
CA VAL A 179 -12.00 -5.07 20.93
C VAL A 179 -13.49 -4.81 20.71
N GLU A 180 -14.16 -4.40 21.79
CA GLU A 180 -15.55 -3.98 21.73
C GLU A 180 -15.74 -2.76 20.81
N THR A 181 -16.89 -2.71 20.14
CA THR A 181 -17.24 -1.63 19.19
C THR A 181 -17.16 -0.24 19.83
N GLU A 182 -17.49 -0.11 21.13
CA GLU A 182 -17.40 1.16 21.85
C GLU A 182 -15.96 1.71 21.90
N ILE A 183 -14.97 0.84 22.11
CA ILE A 183 -13.55 1.21 22.12
C ILE A 183 -13.12 1.62 20.70
N ALA A 184 -13.50 0.86 19.71
CA ALA A 184 -13.21 1.16 18.30
C ALA A 184 -13.81 2.50 17.86
N ASP A 185 -15.06 2.81 18.23
CA ASP A 185 -15.73 4.09 17.94
C ASP A 185 -14.98 5.27 18.56
N LYS A 186 -14.54 5.14 19.81
CA LYS A 186 -13.71 6.18 20.47
C LYS A 186 -12.42 6.44 19.70
N LEU A 187 -11.71 5.40 19.29
CA LEU A 187 -10.48 5.51 18.52
C LEU A 187 -10.72 6.19 17.17
N VAL A 188 -11.79 5.83 16.46
CA VAL A 188 -12.15 6.43 15.17
C VAL A 188 -12.47 7.92 15.34
N ARG A 189 -13.21 8.33 16.36
CA ARG A 189 -13.49 9.75 16.65
C ARG A 189 -12.24 10.56 16.96
N ILE A 190 -11.25 9.97 17.64
CA ILE A 190 -9.95 10.60 17.85
C ILE A 190 -9.25 10.82 16.51
N ALA A 191 -9.27 9.80 15.63
CA ALA A 191 -8.66 9.89 14.32
C ALA A 191 -9.31 10.97 13.43
N GLU A 192 -10.62 11.06 13.41
CA GLU A 192 -11.34 12.10 12.67
C GLU A 192 -10.89 13.51 13.09
N ARG A 193 -10.75 13.74 14.40
CA ARG A 193 -10.23 15.02 14.91
C ARG A 193 -8.81 15.30 14.44
N SER A 194 -7.93 14.29 14.49
CA SER A 194 -6.55 14.45 14.03
C SER A 194 -6.46 14.73 12.52
N ARG A 195 -7.33 14.10 11.72
CA ARG A 195 -7.39 14.30 10.26
C ARG A 195 -7.80 15.73 9.90
N ASN A 196 -8.65 16.37 10.73
CA ASN A 196 -9.02 17.77 10.58
C ASN A 196 -7.85 18.75 10.87
N LEU A 197 -6.78 18.29 11.52
CA LEU A 197 -5.55 19.07 11.76
C LEU A 197 -4.53 18.96 10.62
N LYS A 198 -4.82 18.18 9.57
CA LYS A 198 -3.95 18.09 8.39
C LYS A 198 -3.76 19.47 7.76
N GLY A 199 -2.49 19.84 7.55
CA GLY A 199 -2.12 21.19 7.07
C GLY A 199 -2.15 22.29 8.13
N HIS A 200 -2.51 21.95 9.38
CA HIS A 200 -2.52 22.85 10.55
C HIS A 200 -1.58 22.33 11.65
N GLY A 201 -0.39 21.88 11.26
CA GLY A 201 0.63 21.36 12.17
C GLY A 201 0.80 19.83 12.13
N LEU A 202 -0.05 19.11 11.38
CA LEU A 202 0.15 17.72 11.04
C LEU A 202 0.28 17.57 9.51
N ASP A 203 1.24 16.79 9.09
CA ASP A 203 1.40 16.40 7.66
C ASP A 203 0.31 15.42 7.23
N GLU A 204 0.01 14.45 8.07
CA GLU A 204 -1.15 13.54 7.96
C GLU A 204 -1.82 13.33 9.31
N GLY A 205 -3.13 13.00 9.28
CA GLY A 205 -3.87 12.55 10.45
C GLY A 205 -3.62 11.05 10.75
N MET A 206 -4.22 10.58 11.84
CA MET A 206 -4.15 9.17 12.25
C MET A 206 -4.71 8.25 11.18
N SER A 207 -3.91 7.28 10.75
CA SER A 207 -4.33 6.26 9.78
C SER A 207 -5.12 5.14 10.46
N THR A 208 -5.95 4.44 9.70
CA THR A 208 -6.65 3.23 10.17
C THR A 208 -5.68 2.19 10.73
N ARG A 209 -4.47 2.06 10.16
CA ARG A 209 -3.42 1.18 10.69
C ARG A 209 -3.04 1.51 12.13
N LEU A 210 -2.87 2.79 12.45
CA LEU A 210 -2.54 3.21 13.81
C LEU A 210 -3.69 2.93 14.78
N LEU A 211 -4.94 3.09 14.34
CA LEU A 211 -6.11 2.75 15.16
C LEU A 211 -6.16 1.27 15.48
N VAL A 212 -5.88 0.41 14.50
CA VAL A 212 -5.79 -1.03 14.70
C VAL A 212 -4.69 -1.37 15.72
N TYR A 213 -3.52 -0.72 15.65
CA TYR A 213 -2.45 -0.93 16.63
C TYR A 213 -2.87 -0.53 18.05
N ALA A 214 -3.51 0.63 18.20
CA ALA A 214 -4.04 1.05 19.50
C ALA A 214 -5.07 0.06 20.04
N ALA A 215 -6.01 -0.37 19.19
CA ALA A 215 -7.02 -1.36 19.54
C ALA A 215 -6.40 -2.71 19.97
N GLN A 216 -5.41 -3.21 19.22
CA GLN A 216 -4.68 -4.44 19.56
C GLN A 216 -3.98 -4.36 20.92
N LEU A 217 -3.40 -3.21 21.26
CA LEU A 217 -2.80 -3.00 22.59
C LEU A 217 -3.86 -3.05 23.69
N VAL A 218 -5.00 -2.38 23.49
CA VAL A 218 -6.12 -2.43 24.43
C VAL A 218 -6.67 -3.85 24.57
N GLY A 219 -6.83 -4.57 23.46
CA GLY A 219 -7.24 -5.98 23.45
C GLY A 219 -6.29 -6.92 24.19
N LYS A 220 -5.00 -6.53 24.35
CA LYS A 220 -4.01 -7.22 25.18
C LYS A 220 -3.98 -6.75 26.64
N GLY A 221 -4.89 -5.89 27.05
CA GLY A 221 -5.03 -5.39 28.42
C GLY A 221 -4.16 -4.17 28.74
N VAL A 222 -3.59 -3.49 27.74
CA VAL A 222 -2.91 -2.23 27.94
C VAL A 222 -3.95 -1.14 28.23
N ASP A 223 -3.64 -0.28 29.20
CA ASP A 223 -4.46 0.89 29.48
C ASP A 223 -4.74 1.72 28.21
N PRO A 224 -5.99 2.10 27.90
CA PRO A 224 -6.32 2.81 26.67
C PRO A 224 -5.56 4.09 26.45
N MET A 225 -5.30 4.86 27.51
CA MET A 225 -4.49 6.09 27.43
C MET A 225 -3.05 5.79 27.00
N ALA A 226 -2.43 4.79 27.62
CA ALA A 226 -1.07 4.36 27.29
C ALA A 226 -0.99 3.78 25.86
N ALA A 227 -2.00 3.00 25.45
CA ALA A 227 -2.12 2.47 24.09
C ALA A 227 -2.22 3.59 23.04
N CYS A 228 -3.07 4.59 23.27
CA CYS A 228 -3.21 5.73 22.38
C CYS A 228 -1.94 6.60 22.34
N GLN A 229 -1.28 6.80 23.47
CA GLN A 229 -0.03 7.55 23.51
C GLN A 229 1.04 6.86 22.65
N MET A 230 1.19 5.55 22.79
CA MET A 230 2.18 4.76 22.05
C MET A 230 1.86 4.65 20.56
N ALA A 231 0.61 4.34 20.21
CA ALA A 231 0.23 3.99 18.84
C ALA A 231 -0.27 5.18 18.01
N LEU A 232 -0.84 6.21 18.65
CA LEU A 232 -1.49 7.30 17.93
C LEU A 232 -0.72 8.62 18.04
N VAL A 233 -0.30 9.03 19.24
CA VAL A 233 0.29 10.36 19.47
C VAL A 233 1.77 10.38 19.09
N THR A 234 2.55 9.48 19.69
CA THR A 234 4.01 9.46 19.50
C THR A 234 4.46 9.31 18.04
N PRO A 235 3.82 8.47 17.20
CA PRO A 235 4.27 8.31 15.81
C PRO A 235 3.91 9.47 14.88
N LEU A 236 2.99 10.35 15.28
CA LEU A 236 2.47 11.41 14.40
C LEU A 236 3.31 12.66 14.38
N THR A 237 3.91 13.01 15.51
CA THR A 237 4.63 14.29 15.63
C THR A 237 5.67 14.27 16.74
N ASP A 238 6.75 15.00 16.54
CA ASP A 238 7.76 15.31 17.56
C ASP A 238 7.53 16.67 18.21
N ASP A 239 6.60 17.49 17.68
CA ASP A 239 6.24 18.79 18.22
C ASP A 239 5.51 18.65 19.56
N PRO A 240 6.02 19.24 20.68
CA PRO A 240 5.41 19.10 22.00
C PRO A 240 3.99 19.67 22.09
N ASP A 241 3.72 20.84 21.47
CA ASP A 241 2.41 21.49 21.53
C ASP A 241 1.36 20.67 20.78
N MET A 242 1.76 20.05 19.66
CA MET A 242 0.89 19.16 18.91
C MET A 242 0.65 17.85 19.67
N ARG A 243 1.67 17.31 20.35
CA ARG A 243 1.51 16.12 21.22
C ARG A 243 0.51 16.38 22.33
N ASP A 244 0.59 17.54 22.98
CA ASP A 244 -0.34 17.94 24.05
C ASP A 244 -1.77 18.07 23.49
N THR A 245 -1.92 18.67 22.30
CA THR A 245 -3.22 18.80 21.62
C THR A 245 -3.84 17.43 21.31
N LEU A 246 -3.05 16.50 20.77
CA LEU A 246 -3.50 15.13 20.46
C LEU A 246 -3.81 14.36 21.75
N SER A 247 -2.99 14.48 22.79
CA SER A 247 -3.23 13.85 24.08
C SER A 247 -4.51 14.37 24.74
N ALA A 248 -4.78 15.68 24.64
CA ALA A 248 -6.03 16.25 25.11
C ALA A 248 -7.25 15.70 24.35
N ALA A 249 -7.11 15.46 23.03
CA ALA A 249 -8.15 14.82 22.25
C ALA A 249 -8.40 13.37 22.72
N VAL A 250 -7.35 12.59 23.02
CA VAL A 250 -7.47 11.24 23.60
C VAL A 250 -8.18 11.28 24.94
N ASN A 251 -7.76 12.16 25.86
CA ASN A 251 -8.37 12.36 27.18
C ASN A 251 -9.88 12.72 27.16
N THR A 252 -10.38 13.16 26.01
CA THR A 252 -11.81 13.49 25.86
C THR A 252 -12.68 12.22 25.76
N TYR A 253 -12.09 11.11 25.32
CA TYR A 253 -12.81 9.86 25.04
C TYR A 253 -12.48 8.72 26.00
N PHE A 254 -11.33 8.74 26.63
CA PHE A 254 -10.86 7.81 27.65
C PHE A 254 -10.54 8.50 28.96
#